data_b9f3dd824a9d83e03a84dd79862a3a0e
#
_entry.id   b9f3dd824a9d83e03a84dd79862a3a0e
#
_cell.length_a   1.000
_cell.length_b   1.000
_cell.length_c   1.000
_cell.angle_alpha   90.00
_cell.angle_beta   90.00
_cell.angle_gamma   90.00
#
_symmetry.space_group_name_H-M   'P 1'
#
loop_
_entity.id
_entity.type
_entity.pdbx_description
1 polymer ?
#
loop_
_entity_poly.entity_id
_entity_poly.type
_entity_poly.pdbx_seq_one_letter_code
_entity_poly.pdbx_strand_id
1 'polypeptide(L)'
;MASAKLPTPDELKAVGRQLGMSLSDADVAFFLETMSGSVAAYHAIEAMADPMPAVKYARTPGTRPAPAENPLGAWYVKSEVKGAPYGPLAGKRVVLKDNICLAGVPMMNGASSLEGYVPDVDATIVTRMLDAGGTILGKVHCEYFCFSGGSHTSAAGPVHNPRKMGYSAGGSSSGSAAVVAAGEVEMAIGGDQGGSIRIPAAYCGVYGLKPTHGLVPYTGVFPIENTLDHTGPMTANVADNALLLEVLAGPDGLDPRQVNVKTAQYTNALTGDARGMKIAIVKEGFGHANSETDVDAVVRKGAALFRQLGAQVDEVSIPLHLAGPAIWTPIAVEGATWQMMNGNGFGFNWKGLYVTSLIDAHSAWRQRADEFSDTLKTTILFGQYALNKYRGHYYAKAQNLGRSLRAAYDAVLKDYDLLLMPTLPLKATPIPKPGAPRMETIQRAFEMLPNTAPIDVTGHPSMSVPCGMSDGLPVGMMLTAKHFDEVAIYRAASAFEKAGDWKSLRP
;
A
#
# COMPACT_ATOMS: atom_id res chain seq x y z
N MET A 1 -8.74 9.23 25.95
CA MET A 1 -7.74 8.51 26.78
C MET A 1 -7.91 8.88 28.26
N ALA A 2 -7.59 7.98 29.22
CA ALA A 2 -7.55 8.34 30.64
C ALA A 2 -6.33 9.23 30.93
N SER A 3 -6.49 10.23 31.83
CA SER A 3 -5.39 11.11 32.22
C SER A 3 -4.24 10.32 32.88
N ALA A 4 -3.02 10.74 32.62
CA ALA A 4 -1.80 10.09 33.16
C ALA A 4 -1.80 10.09 34.69
N LYS A 5 -1.38 8.97 35.29
CA LYS A 5 -1.32 8.80 36.75
C LYS A 5 0.00 8.13 37.12
N LEU A 6 0.44 8.35 38.38
CA LEU A 6 1.48 7.51 38.93
C LEU A 6 1.01 6.05 39.00
N PRO A 7 1.88 5.07 38.70
CA PRO A 7 1.56 3.67 38.92
C PRO A 7 1.36 3.43 40.43
N THR A 8 0.57 2.45 40.76
CA THR A 8 0.53 1.91 42.13
C THR A 8 1.85 1.21 42.46
N PRO A 9 2.21 1.00 43.74
CA PRO A 9 3.40 0.25 44.13
C PRO A 9 3.51 -1.13 43.47
N ASP A 10 2.37 -1.84 43.35
CA ASP A 10 2.31 -3.18 42.74
C ASP A 10 2.52 -3.14 41.22
N GLU A 11 1.93 -2.15 40.54
CA GLU A 11 2.17 -1.92 39.11
C GLU A 11 3.62 -1.60 38.83
N LEU A 12 4.26 -0.74 39.65
CA LEU A 12 5.66 -0.40 39.49
C LEU A 12 6.57 -1.62 39.70
N LYS A 13 6.30 -2.44 40.74
CA LYS A 13 7.01 -3.70 40.94
C LYS A 13 6.80 -4.68 39.77
N ALA A 14 5.60 -4.73 39.19
CA ALA A 14 5.33 -5.56 38.02
C ALA A 14 6.12 -5.11 36.79
N VAL A 15 6.19 -3.80 36.51
CA VAL A 15 7.04 -3.22 35.47
C VAL A 15 8.51 -3.52 35.73
N GLY A 16 8.98 -3.35 36.99
CA GLY A 16 10.34 -3.72 37.37
C GLY A 16 10.70 -5.15 37.01
N ARG A 17 9.82 -6.12 37.38
CA ARG A 17 10.04 -7.54 37.03
C ARG A 17 10.09 -7.78 35.51
N GLN A 18 9.23 -7.12 34.75
CA GLN A 18 9.27 -7.20 33.27
C GLN A 18 10.61 -6.70 32.69
N LEU A 19 11.22 -5.71 33.34
CA LEU A 19 12.52 -5.14 32.97
C LEU A 19 13.72 -5.89 33.60
N GLY A 20 13.47 -6.97 34.35
CA GLY A 20 14.51 -7.74 35.05
C GLY A 20 15.03 -7.09 36.32
N MET A 21 14.30 -6.12 36.91
CA MET A 21 14.64 -5.43 38.13
C MET A 21 13.93 -6.01 39.35
N SER A 22 14.61 -6.11 40.49
CA SER A 22 14.01 -6.45 41.78
C SER A 22 13.96 -5.18 42.63
N LEU A 23 12.75 -4.61 42.78
CA LEU A 23 12.55 -3.37 43.52
C LEU A 23 12.13 -3.66 44.98
N SER A 24 12.87 -3.11 45.96
CA SER A 24 12.46 -3.06 47.36
C SER A 24 11.34 -2.02 47.58
N ASP A 25 10.70 -2.06 48.73
CA ASP A 25 9.69 -1.03 49.08
C ASP A 25 10.30 0.37 49.16
N ALA A 26 11.55 0.48 49.58
CA ALA A 26 12.26 1.75 49.59
C ALA A 26 12.56 2.27 48.18
N ASP A 27 12.93 1.37 47.24
CA ASP A 27 13.11 1.72 45.82
C ASP A 27 11.77 2.19 45.20
N VAL A 28 10.68 1.48 45.48
CA VAL A 28 9.34 1.84 45.00
C VAL A 28 8.95 3.23 45.49
N ALA A 29 9.11 3.54 46.77
CA ALA A 29 8.80 4.85 47.33
C ALA A 29 9.61 5.95 46.66
N PHE A 30 10.92 5.74 46.49
CA PHE A 30 11.84 6.67 45.82
C PHE A 30 11.49 6.93 44.37
N PHE A 31 11.20 5.85 43.59
CA PHE A 31 10.87 6.01 42.19
C PHE A 31 9.51 6.64 41.97
N LEU A 32 8.49 6.35 42.78
CA LEU A 32 7.20 7.03 42.71
C LEU A 32 7.31 8.54 42.97
N GLU A 33 8.11 8.95 43.94
CA GLU A 33 8.38 10.37 44.19
C GLU A 33 9.04 11.04 42.98
N THR A 34 10.10 10.42 42.43
CA THR A 34 10.81 10.92 41.23
C THR A 34 9.96 10.98 39.98
N MET A 35 9.03 10.02 39.77
CA MET A 35 8.11 9.98 38.63
C MET A 35 7.03 11.05 38.67
N SER A 36 6.80 11.73 39.79
CA SER A 36 5.81 12.78 39.91
C SER A 36 6.01 13.92 38.91
N GLY A 37 7.30 14.28 38.67
CA GLY A 37 7.67 15.27 37.66
C GLY A 37 7.30 14.85 36.23
N SER A 38 7.45 13.55 35.91
CA SER A 38 7.03 13.01 34.61
C SER A 38 5.50 13.10 34.42
N VAL A 39 4.72 12.74 35.44
CA VAL A 39 3.25 12.85 35.39
C VAL A 39 2.80 14.30 35.19
N ALA A 40 3.45 15.26 35.87
CA ALA A 40 3.17 16.68 35.68
C ALA A 40 3.45 17.15 34.24
N ALA A 41 4.50 16.65 33.59
CA ALA A 41 4.78 16.94 32.19
C ALA A 41 3.71 16.36 31.26
N TYR A 42 3.21 15.15 31.54
CA TYR A 42 2.09 14.55 30.77
C TYR A 42 0.82 15.37 30.89
N HIS A 43 0.46 15.83 32.13
CA HIS A 43 -0.70 16.71 32.31
C HIS A 43 -0.56 18.04 31.58
N ALA A 44 0.67 18.59 31.52
CA ALA A 44 0.92 19.81 30.76
C ALA A 44 0.65 19.61 29.25
N ILE A 45 1.05 18.46 28.69
CA ILE A 45 0.76 18.10 27.28
C ILE A 45 -0.74 17.87 27.07
N GLU A 46 -1.43 17.19 27.98
CA GLU A 46 -2.90 16.97 27.91
C GLU A 46 -3.68 18.28 27.82
N ALA A 47 -3.18 19.36 28.42
CA ALA A 47 -3.80 20.68 28.39
C ALA A 47 -3.55 21.45 27.07
N MET A 48 -2.64 20.96 26.20
CA MET A 48 -2.32 21.60 24.93
C MET A 48 -3.20 21.05 23.81
N ALA A 49 -3.60 21.89 22.88
CA ALA A 49 -4.30 21.44 21.67
C ALA A 49 -3.33 20.72 20.73
N ASP A 50 -3.75 19.58 20.18
CA ASP A 50 -2.98 18.85 19.16
C ASP A 50 -3.05 19.65 17.82
N PRO A 51 -1.91 20.07 17.24
CA PRO A 51 -1.88 20.93 16.05
C PRO A 51 -2.12 20.12 14.76
N MET A 52 -3.35 19.64 14.56
CA MET A 52 -3.72 18.86 13.38
C MET A 52 -3.98 19.76 12.15
N PRO A 53 -3.72 19.26 10.92
CA PRO A 53 -4.06 19.97 9.68
C PRO A 53 -5.54 20.33 9.60
N ALA A 54 -5.85 21.54 9.11
CA ALA A 54 -7.22 21.99 8.99
C ALA A 54 -8.01 21.23 7.92
N VAL A 55 -9.24 20.85 8.25
CA VAL A 55 -10.21 20.26 7.32
C VAL A 55 -10.93 21.39 6.59
N LYS A 56 -10.74 21.51 5.26
CA LYS A 56 -11.16 22.69 4.48
C LYS A 56 -12.55 22.55 3.84
N TYR A 57 -12.95 21.37 3.41
CA TYR A 57 -14.11 21.17 2.54
C TYR A 57 -15.28 20.57 3.31
N ALA A 58 -16.50 21.01 2.99
CA ALA A 58 -17.73 20.44 3.55
C ALA A 58 -17.92 18.99 3.13
N ARG A 59 -18.42 18.16 4.03
CA ARG A 59 -18.62 16.73 3.81
C ARG A 59 -19.79 16.20 4.63
N THR A 60 -20.29 15.05 4.22
CA THR A 60 -21.27 14.26 4.96
C THR A 60 -20.62 12.95 5.43
N PRO A 61 -21.11 12.32 6.50
CA PRO A 61 -20.58 11.04 6.97
C PRO A 61 -20.62 9.93 5.91
N GLY A 62 -21.46 10.09 4.89
CA GLY A 62 -21.69 9.07 3.88
C GLY A 62 -22.57 7.92 4.39
N THR A 63 -22.78 6.94 3.52
CA THR A 63 -23.63 5.78 3.80
C THR A 63 -22.97 4.50 3.30
N ARG A 64 -23.17 3.40 4.03
CA ARG A 64 -22.86 2.05 3.49
C ARG A 64 -23.87 1.70 2.42
N PRO A 65 -23.43 1.32 1.21
CA PRO A 65 -24.34 0.87 0.16
C PRO A 65 -24.97 -0.48 0.54
N ALA A 66 -26.22 -0.67 0.16
CA ALA A 66 -26.87 -1.97 0.27
C ALA A 66 -26.17 -3.01 -0.64
N PRO A 67 -26.24 -4.32 -0.36
CA PRO A 67 -25.60 -5.35 -1.19
C PRO A 67 -25.99 -5.27 -2.67
N ALA A 68 -27.23 -4.93 -2.99
CA ALA A 68 -27.71 -4.75 -4.36
C ALA A 68 -27.06 -3.56 -5.10
N GLU A 69 -26.58 -2.56 -4.36
CA GLU A 69 -25.90 -1.37 -4.87
C GLU A 69 -24.37 -1.52 -4.87
N ASN A 70 -23.89 -2.67 -4.41
CA ASN A 70 -22.47 -3.01 -4.26
C ASN A 70 -22.19 -4.46 -4.72
N PRO A 71 -22.55 -4.83 -5.96
CA PRO A 71 -22.49 -6.22 -6.42
C PRO A 71 -21.07 -6.80 -6.45
N LEU A 72 -20.05 -5.95 -6.54
CA LEU A 72 -18.64 -6.36 -6.47
C LEU A 72 -18.12 -6.46 -5.04
N GLY A 73 -18.86 -6.00 -4.04
CA GLY A 73 -18.37 -5.88 -2.67
C GLY A 73 -17.27 -4.83 -2.51
N ALA A 74 -17.14 -3.88 -3.44
CA ALA A 74 -15.99 -2.99 -3.51
C ALA A 74 -16.10 -1.73 -2.61
N TRP A 75 -17.32 -1.24 -2.35
CA TRP A 75 -17.55 -0.04 -1.56
C TRP A 75 -17.70 -0.34 -0.07
N TYR A 76 -17.00 0.45 0.74
CA TYR A 76 -17.22 0.48 2.20
C TYR A 76 -18.23 1.57 2.58
N VAL A 77 -17.95 2.83 2.20
CA VAL A 77 -18.82 3.99 2.44
C VAL A 77 -18.83 4.86 1.19
N LYS A 78 -20.02 5.15 0.67
CA LYS A 78 -20.24 6.18 -0.36
C LYS A 78 -20.48 7.52 0.33
N SER A 79 -19.72 8.55 -0.09
CA SER A 79 -19.83 9.92 0.37
C SER A 79 -19.55 10.84 -0.82
N GLU A 80 -19.83 12.11 -0.69
CA GLU A 80 -19.44 13.11 -1.68
C GLU A 80 -18.76 14.27 -0.99
N VAL A 81 -17.47 14.47 -1.29
CA VAL A 81 -16.69 15.63 -0.85
C VAL A 81 -16.19 16.36 -2.08
N LYS A 82 -16.80 17.51 -2.36
CA LYS A 82 -16.41 18.37 -3.49
C LYS A 82 -15.23 19.25 -3.08
N GLY A 83 -14.19 19.23 -3.92
CA GLY A 83 -13.02 20.10 -3.77
C GLY A 83 -13.27 21.53 -4.30
N ALA A 84 -12.17 22.22 -4.60
CA ALA A 84 -12.19 23.54 -5.20
C ALA A 84 -13.00 23.52 -6.53
N PRO A 85 -13.63 24.65 -6.91
CA PRO A 85 -14.46 24.70 -8.12
C PRO A 85 -13.65 24.63 -9.42
N TYR A 86 -12.33 24.74 -9.34
CA TYR A 86 -11.38 24.67 -10.46
C TYR A 86 -10.10 23.96 -10.04
N GLY A 87 -9.31 23.54 -11.01
CA GLY A 87 -8.04 22.85 -10.80
C GLY A 87 -7.85 21.70 -11.79
N PRO A 88 -6.68 21.04 -11.79
CA PRO A 88 -6.36 20.00 -12.75
C PRO A 88 -7.26 18.74 -12.62
N LEU A 89 -7.86 18.51 -11.45
CA LEU A 89 -8.82 17.43 -11.23
C LEU A 89 -10.29 17.87 -11.30
N ALA A 90 -10.59 19.08 -11.78
CA ALA A 90 -11.98 19.53 -11.92
C ALA A 90 -12.78 18.58 -12.82
N GLY A 91 -13.94 18.11 -12.33
CA GLY A 91 -14.76 17.09 -13.00
C GLY A 91 -14.29 15.64 -12.84
N LYS A 92 -13.16 15.38 -12.19
CA LYS A 92 -12.69 14.02 -11.90
C LYS A 92 -13.24 13.50 -10.57
N ARG A 93 -13.64 12.22 -10.58
CA ARG A 93 -14.17 11.51 -9.41
C ARG A 93 -13.10 10.54 -8.91
N VAL A 94 -12.79 10.61 -7.63
CA VAL A 94 -11.75 9.81 -6.99
C VAL A 94 -12.33 9.02 -5.82
N VAL A 95 -11.87 7.80 -5.62
CA VAL A 95 -12.15 7.01 -4.40
C VAL A 95 -10.89 6.70 -3.64
N LEU A 96 -11.02 6.51 -2.34
CA LEU A 96 -9.91 6.27 -1.43
C LEU A 96 -9.94 4.82 -0.94
N LYS A 97 -8.79 4.16 -0.95
CA LYS A 97 -8.60 2.93 -0.17
C LYS A 97 -8.93 3.20 1.30
N ASP A 98 -9.55 2.24 1.97
CA ASP A 98 -10.09 2.45 3.31
C ASP A 98 -9.03 2.54 4.45
N ASN A 99 -7.76 2.57 4.12
CA ASN A 99 -6.67 2.90 5.05
C ASN A 99 -6.29 4.40 5.04
N ILE A 100 -6.96 5.24 4.23
CA ILE A 100 -6.67 6.67 4.08
C ILE A 100 -7.67 7.48 4.91
N CYS A 101 -7.20 8.37 5.78
CA CYS A 101 -8.06 9.25 6.57
C CYS A 101 -8.78 10.27 5.67
N LEU A 102 -10.10 10.28 5.79
CA LEU A 102 -11.01 11.29 5.25
C LEU A 102 -11.85 11.78 6.43
N ALA A 103 -11.61 12.99 6.90
CA ALA A 103 -12.25 13.50 8.11
C ALA A 103 -13.77 13.42 8.04
N GLY A 104 -14.41 12.99 9.10
CA GLY A 104 -15.86 12.87 9.20
C GLY A 104 -16.49 11.70 8.43
N VAL A 105 -15.69 10.86 7.74
CA VAL A 105 -16.16 9.69 6.99
C VAL A 105 -15.62 8.41 7.65
N PRO A 106 -16.46 7.43 7.99
CA PRO A 106 -16.06 6.21 8.68
C PRO A 106 -14.92 5.45 7.95
N MET A 107 -14.02 4.85 8.74
CA MET A 107 -12.87 4.07 8.31
C MET A 107 -12.75 2.81 9.16
N MET A 108 -12.57 1.65 8.53
CA MET A 108 -12.28 0.39 9.23
C MET A 108 -10.99 -0.29 8.77
N ASN A 109 -10.37 0.16 7.67
CA ASN A 109 -9.17 -0.44 7.10
C ASN A 109 -9.31 -1.97 6.90
N GLY A 110 -10.46 -2.42 6.40
CA GLY A 110 -10.80 -3.82 6.22
C GLY A 110 -10.95 -4.64 7.51
N ALA A 111 -10.80 -4.02 8.68
CA ALA A 111 -10.68 -4.69 9.98
C ALA A 111 -11.87 -4.39 10.90
N SER A 112 -12.58 -5.43 11.33
CA SER A 112 -13.67 -5.29 12.29
C SER A 112 -13.25 -4.60 13.59
N SER A 113 -12.00 -4.82 14.03
CA SER A 113 -11.46 -4.22 15.26
C SER A 113 -11.32 -2.69 15.20
N LEU A 114 -11.33 -2.09 14.02
CA LEU A 114 -11.30 -0.63 13.83
C LEU A 114 -12.65 -0.08 13.36
N GLU A 115 -13.66 -0.93 13.19
CA GLU A 115 -14.99 -0.50 12.76
C GLU A 115 -15.60 0.50 13.74
N GLY A 116 -16.17 1.59 13.20
CA GLY A 116 -16.74 2.69 13.98
C GLY A 116 -15.79 3.86 14.21
N TYR A 117 -14.51 3.75 13.83
CA TYR A 117 -13.61 4.88 13.86
C TYR A 117 -13.97 5.89 12.74
N VAL A 118 -13.98 7.16 13.11
CA VAL A 118 -14.18 8.28 12.18
C VAL A 118 -12.98 9.22 12.31
N PRO A 119 -12.16 9.36 11.26
CA PRO A 119 -11.03 10.28 11.27
C PRO A 119 -11.45 11.73 11.52
N ASP A 120 -10.61 12.47 12.24
CA ASP A 120 -10.74 13.92 12.49
C ASP A 120 -9.82 14.77 11.59
N VAL A 121 -9.04 14.12 10.74
CA VAL A 121 -8.06 14.72 9.83
C VAL A 121 -8.21 14.17 8.42
N ASP A 122 -7.91 15.00 7.42
CA ASP A 122 -7.66 14.54 6.06
C ASP A 122 -6.20 14.16 5.89
N ALA A 123 -5.94 13.03 5.22
CA ALA A 123 -4.59 12.74 4.73
C ALA A 123 -4.11 13.87 3.80
N THR A 124 -2.80 14.14 3.75
CA THR A 124 -2.25 15.18 2.85
C THR A 124 -2.70 14.98 1.41
N ILE A 125 -2.71 13.73 0.93
CA ILE A 125 -3.16 13.41 -0.43
C ILE A 125 -4.64 13.73 -0.67
N VAL A 126 -5.49 13.62 0.35
CA VAL A 126 -6.91 13.98 0.29
C VAL A 126 -7.04 15.51 0.10
N THR A 127 -6.36 16.28 0.94
CA THR A 127 -6.35 17.75 0.84
C THR A 127 -5.86 18.21 -0.53
N ARG A 128 -4.78 17.60 -1.07
CA ARG A 128 -4.24 17.93 -2.39
C ARG A 128 -5.22 17.65 -3.52
N MET A 129 -5.91 16.51 -3.49
CA MET A 129 -6.92 16.19 -4.50
C MET A 129 -8.11 17.15 -4.47
N LEU A 130 -8.56 17.51 -3.28
CA LEU A 130 -9.64 18.46 -3.10
C LEU A 130 -9.21 19.90 -3.52
N ASP A 131 -8.02 20.33 -3.13
CA ASP A 131 -7.44 21.63 -3.56
C ASP A 131 -7.25 21.68 -5.09
N ALA A 132 -7.03 20.54 -5.75
CA ALA A 132 -6.95 20.41 -7.20
C ALA A 132 -8.32 20.32 -7.91
N GLY A 133 -9.42 20.46 -7.20
CA GLY A 133 -10.79 20.45 -7.76
C GLY A 133 -11.42 19.07 -7.93
N GLY A 134 -10.80 18.01 -7.44
CA GLY A 134 -11.34 16.66 -7.48
C GLY A 134 -12.57 16.48 -6.57
N THR A 135 -13.42 15.53 -6.91
CA THR A 135 -14.54 15.08 -6.06
C THR A 135 -14.25 13.71 -5.50
N ILE A 136 -14.22 13.56 -4.16
CA ILE A 136 -14.03 12.28 -3.51
C ILE A 136 -15.39 11.65 -3.25
N LEU A 137 -15.60 10.42 -3.79
CA LEU A 137 -16.88 9.71 -3.71
C LEU A 137 -16.96 8.72 -2.54
N GLY A 138 -15.94 8.67 -1.68
CA GLY A 138 -15.95 7.82 -0.49
C GLY A 138 -14.78 6.86 -0.40
N LYS A 139 -15.01 5.79 0.38
CA LYS A 139 -14.02 4.79 0.77
C LYS A 139 -14.37 3.43 0.16
N VAL A 140 -13.36 2.77 -0.39
CA VAL A 140 -13.48 1.43 -0.98
C VAL A 140 -12.73 0.39 -0.17
N HIS A 141 -13.24 -0.85 -0.16
CA HIS A 141 -12.70 -1.93 0.64
C HIS A 141 -11.22 -2.19 0.38
N CYS A 142 -10.55 -2.61 1.42
CA CYS A 142 -9.22 -3.20 1.40
C CYS A 142 -9.20 -4.45 2.27
N GLU A 143 -8.14 -5.22 2.16
CA GLU A 143 -7.92 -6.41 2.96
C GLU A 143 -7.71 -6.07 4.44
N TYR A 144 -7.85 -7.05 5.33
CA TYR A 144 -7.74 -6.87 6.79
C TYR A 144 -6.39 -6.22 7.15
N PHE A 145 -6.40 -4.98 7.63
CA PHE A 145 -5.22 -4.11 7.83
C PHE A 145 -4.24 -4.14 6.64
N CYS A 146 -4.77 -4.27 5.43
CA CYS A 146 -4.01 -4.33 4.18
C CYS A 146 -3.01 -5.50 4.09
N PHE A 147 -3.17 -6.58 4.88
CA PHE A 147 -2.21 -7.68 4.96
C PHE A 147 -2.64 -8.93 4.17
N SER A 148 -2.86 -8.76 2.86
CA SER A 148 -3.17 -9.81 1.89
C SER A 148 -3.06 -9.26 0.46
N GLY A 149 -2.57 -10.07 -0.48
CA GLY A 149 -2.61 -9.78 -1.92
C GLY A 149 -3.87 -10.34 -2.62
N GLY A 150 -4.69 -11.12 -1.90
CA GLY A 150 -6.00 -11.56 -2.37
C GLY A 150 -7.07 -10.49 -2.16
N SER A 151 -8.35 -10.82 -2.39
CA SER A 151 -9.47 -9.89 -2.16
C SER A 151 -10.57 -10.52 -1.30
N HIS A 152 -10.18 -11.36 -0.33
CA HIS A 152 -11.11 -12.20 0.42
C HIS A 152 -10.90 -12.18 1.95
N THR A 153 -9.99 -11.35 2.44
CA THR A 153 -9.64 -11.31 3.87
C THR A 153 -10.23 -10.13 4.64
N SER A 154 -10.91 -9.20 3.95
CA SER A 154 -11.62 -8.09 4.59
C SER A 154 -12.73 -8.60 5.51
N ALA A 155 -12.90 -7.98 6.69
CA ALA A 155 -14.02 -8.25 7.58
C ALA A 155 -15.39 -7.91 6.95
N ALA A 156 -15.40 -7.05 5.93
CA ALA A 156 -16.61 -6.68 5.20
C ALA A 156 -16.98 -7.67 4.07
N GLY A 157 -16.18 -8.72 3.88
CA GLY A 157 -16.37 -9.72 2.85
C GLY A 157 -15.48 -9.55 1.62
N PRO A 158 -15.58 -10.45 0.64
CA PRO A 158 -14.71 -10.46 -0.53
C PRO A 158 -15.06 -9.37 -1.53
N VAL A 159 -14.05 -8.92 -2.30
CA VAL A 159 -14.23 -8.06 -3.47
C VAL A 159 -14.04 -8.90 -4.73
N HIS A 160 -15.05 -8.89 -5.59
CA HIS A 160 -15.08 -9.65 -6.83
C HIS A 160 -14.40 -8.90 -7.97
N ASN A 161 -13.71 -9.65 -8.80
CA ASN A 161 -13.11 -9.11 -10.03
C ASN A 161 -14.20 -8.76 -11.05
N PRO A 162 -14.28 -7.51 -11.54
CA PRO A 162 -15.31 -7.11 -12.51
C PRO A 162 -15.13 -7.79 -13.88
N ARG A 163 -13.94 -8.36 -14.17
CA ARG A 163 -13.70 -9.12 -15.40
C ARG A 163 -14.27 -10.53 -15.32
N LYS A 164 -14.34 -11.11 -14.11
CA LYS A 164 -14.85 -12.46 -13.90
C LYS A 164 -15.35 -12.62 -12.46
N MET A 165 -16.67 -12.58 -12.29
CA MET A 165 -17.29 -12.78 -10.96
C MET A 165 -16.85 -14.08 -10.30
N GLY A 166 -16.65 -14.05 -8.99
CA GLY A 166 -16.13 -15.18 -8.22
C GLY A 166 -14.60 -15.31 -8.25
N TYR A 167 -13.92 -14.44 -9.00
CA TYR A 167 -12.45 -14.36 -9.01
C TYR A 167 -11.96 -13.17 -8.19
N SER A 168 -10.74 -13.28 -7.68
CA SER A 168 -10.09 -12.25 -6.88
C SER A 168 -9.88 -10.96 -7.69
N ALA A 169 -10.24 -9.81 -7.11
CA ALA A 169 -9.85 -8.51 -7.62
C ALA A 169 -8.38 -8.16 -7.33
N GLY A 170 -7.70 -9.02 -6.55
CA GLY A 170 -6.38 -8.72 -5.99
C GLY A 170 -6.47 -7.77 -4.80
N GLY A 171 -5.41 -7.70 -4.02
CA GLY A 171 -5.34 -6.89 -2.81
C GLY A 171 -3.94 -6.31 -2.56
N SER A 172 -3.86 -5.53 -1.54
CA SER A 172 -4.90 -5.15 -0.59
C SER A 172 -5.78 -3.97 -1.03
N SER A 173 -5.50 -3.29 -2.18
CA SER A 173 -6.34 -2.22 -2.73
C SER A 173 -7.45 -2.78 -3.64
N SER A 174 -8.17 -3.79 -3.13
CA SER A 174 -9.13 -4.59 -3.88
C SER A 174 -10.30 -3.76 -4.42
N GLY A 175 -10.93 -2.95 -3.58
CA GLY A 175 -12.00 -2.06 -3.99
C GLY A 175 -11.54 -0.99 -4.97
N SER A 176 -10.33 -0.43 -4.80
CA SER A 176 -9.78 0.61 -5.69
C SER A 176 -9.68 0.12 -7.14
N ALA A 177 -9.11 -1.06 -7.35
CA ALA A 177 -9.00 -1.63 -8.70
C ALA A 177 -10.35 -2.03 -9.27
N ALA A 178 -11.22 -2.62 -8.45
CA ALA A 178 -12.51 -3.14 -8.90
C ALA A 178 -13.42 -2.02 -9.44
N VAL A 179 -13.56 -0.90 -8.71
CA VAL A 179 -14.46 0.19 -9.14
C VAL A 179 -13.92 0.95 -10.36
N VAL A 180 -12.59 1.09 -10.49
CA VAL A 180 -11.97 1.67 -11.70
C VAL A 180 -12.18 0.73 -12.91
N ALA A 181 -11.94 -0.56 -12.75
CA ALA A 181 -12.10 -1.54 -13.82
C ALA A 181 -13.57 -1.73 -14.24
N ALA A 182 -14.51 -1.50 -13.32
CA ALA A 182 -15.95 -1.48 -13.60
C ALA A 182 -16.43 -0.18 -14.27
N GLY A 183 -15.59 0.87 -14.31
CA GLY A 183 -15.95 2.18 -14.87
C GLY A 183 -16.83 3.03 -13.95
N GLU A 184 -16.91 2.71 -12.67
CA GLU A 184 -17.70 3.48 -11.69
C GLU A 184 -17.05 4.83 -11.36
N VAL A 185 -15.72 4.88 -11.40
CA VAL A 185 -14.90 6.09 -11.17
C VAL A 185 -13.73 6.12 -12.14
N GLU A 186 -13.20 7.32 -12.40
CA GLU A 186 -12.01 7.51 -13.25
C GLU A 186 -10.72 7.19 -12.52
N MET A 187 -10.66 7.48 -11.22
CA MET A 187 -9.44 7.48 -10.42
C MET A 187 -9.67 6.84 -9.04
N ALA A 188 -8.68 6.13 -8.56
CA ALA A 188 -8.64 5.62 -7.19
C ALA A 188 -7.24 5.77 -6.59
N ILE A 189 -7.17 5.83 -5.26
CA ILE A 189 -5.91 5.74 -4.52
C ILE A 189 -5.78 4.34 -3.94
N GLY A 190 -4.60 3.75 -4.12
CA GLY A 190 -4.18 2.51 -3.49
C GLY A 190 -3.02 2.70 -2.52
N GLY A 191 -2.68 1.64 -1.78
CA GLY A 191 -1.46 1.56 -0.97
C GLY A 191 -0.73 0.26 -1.29
N ASP A 192 0.61 0.24 -1.21
CA ASP A 192 1.48 -0.86 -1.67
C ASP A 192 2.65 -1.05 -0.71
N GLN A 193 2.79 -2.25 -0.14
CA GLN A 193 3.85 -2.64 0.78
C GLN A 193 4.50 -3.99 0.41
N GLY A 194 3.87 -4.68 -0.54
CA GLY A 194 4.35 -5.94 -1.11
C GLY A 194 3.78 -6.17 -2.51
N GLY A 195 3.05 -5.16 -3.06
CA GLY A 195 2.40 -5.23 -4.36
C GLY A 195 0.98 -4.70 -4.37
N SER A 196 0.48 -4.15 -3.28
CA SER A 196 -0.96 -3.91 -3.08
C SER A 196 -1.61 -2.79 -3.93
N ILE A 197 -0.87 -2.07 -4.77
CA ILE A 197 -1.38 -1.29 -5.91
C ILE A 197 -1.29 -2.14 -7.18
N ARG A 198 -0.13 -2.77 -7.40
CA ARG A 198 0.23 -3.45 -8.65
C ARG A 198 -0.49 -4.77 -8.83
N ILE A 199 -0.70 -5.53 -7.74
CA ILE A 199 -1.45 -6.80 -7.74
C ILE A 199 -2.89 -6.58 -8.23
N PRO A 200 -3.71 -5.75 -7.56
CA PRO A 200 -5.10 -5.56 -8.01
C PRO A 200 -5.16 -4.85 -9.36
N ALA A 201 -4.19 -4.00 -9.72
CA ALA A 201 -4.10 -3.42 -11.05
C ALA A 201 -3.90 -4.49 -12.13
N ALA A 202 -3.00 -5.47 -11.91
CA ALA A 202 -2.78 -6.58 -12.83
C ALA A 202 -4.02 -7.48 -12.96
N TYR A 203 -4.65 -7.84 -11.83
CA TYR A 203 -5.82 -8.73 -11.82
C TYR A 203 -7.06 -8.12 -12.46
N CYS A 204 -7.27 -6.81 -12.29
CA CYS A 204 -8.43 -6.10 -12.83
C CYS A 204 -8.19 -5.48 -14.22
N GLY A 205 -6.94 -5.41 -14.69
CA GLY A 205 -6.58 -4.79 -15.97
C GLY A 205 -6.75 -3.27 -15.94
N VAL A 206 -6.13 -2.62 -14.97
CA VAL A 206 -6.01 -1.16 -14.83
C VAL A 206 -4.55 -0.77 -14.65
N TYR A 207 -4.23 0.52 -14.79
CA TYR A 207 -2.90 1.05 -14.52
C TYR A 207 -2.76 1.36 -13.04
N GLY A 208 -1.76 0.78 -12.39
CA GLY A 208 -1.47 1.00 -10.97
C GLY A 208 0.00 1.34 -10.76
N LEU A 209 0.29 2.56 -10.34
CA LEU A 209 1.65 3.01 -10.07
C LEU A 209 1.94 3.00 -8.56
N LYS A 210 2.95 2.23 -8.17
CA LYS A 210 3.68 2.41 -6.92
C LYS A 210 4.82 3.43 -7.18
N PRO A 211 4.71 4.66 -6.68
CA PRO A 211 5.75 5.65 -6.93
C PRO A 211 7.05 5.33 -6.17
N THR A 212 8.10 6.11 -6.39
CA THR A 212 9.31 6.09 -5.58
C THR A 212 8.96 6.26 -4.09
N HIS A 213 9.62 5.50 -3.21
CA HIS A 213 9.42 5.61 -1.77
C HIS A 213 9.60 7.06 -1.30
N GLY A 214 8.58 7.60 -0.62
CA GLY A 214 8.56 8.98 -0.14
C GLY A 214 8.22 10.05 -1.20
N LEU A 215 7.98 9.71 -2.48
CA LEU A 215 7.53 10.70 -3.48
C LEU A 215 6.15 11.25 -3.14
N VAL A 216 5.22 10.39 -2.76
CA VAL A 216 3.88 10.74 -2.29
C VAL A 216 3.85 10.64 -0.77
N PRO A 217 3.40 11.66 -0.04
CA PRO A 217 3.34 11.64 1.41
C PRO A 217 2.34 10.60 1.93
N TYR A 218 2.70 9.97 3.05
CA TYR A 218 1.86 8.98 3.72
C TYR A 218 1.14 9.57 4.96
N THR A 219 1.27 10.86 5.19
CA THR A 219 0.62 11.59 6.29
C THR A 219 -0.89 11.39 6.26
N GLY A 220 -1.45 10.87 7.35
CA GLY A 220 -2.88 10.55 7.44
C GLY A 220 -3.30 9.25 6.75
N VAL A 221 -2.35 8.40 6.34
CA VAL A 221 -2.60 7.04 5.86
C VAL A 221 -2.21 6.05 6.96
N PHE A 222 -3.04 5.05 7.25
CA PHE A 222 -2.75 4.05 8.28
C PHE A 222 -1.50 3.23 7.90
N PRO A 223 -0.39 3.32 8.66
CA PRO A 223 0.86 2.68 8.28
C PRO A 223 0.89 1.20 8.67
N ILE A 224 1.61 0.43 7.87
CA ILE A 224 1.95 -0.97 8.17
C ILE A 224 3.40 -1.05 8.65
N GLU A 225 4.31 -0.55 7.80
CA GLU A 225 5.75 -0.55 8.01
C GLU A 225 6.38 0.58 7.19
N ASN A 226 6.97 1.57 7.84
CA ASN A 226 7.39 2.83 7.23
C ASN A 226 8.38 2.69 6.07
N THR A 227 9.19 1.63 6.04
CA THR A 227 10.18 1.44 4.98
C THR A 227 9.60 0.74 3.74
N LEU A 228 8.39 0.17 3.86
CA LEU A 228 7.65 -0.47 2.77
C LEU A 228 6.42 0.33 2.31
N ASP A 229 5.92 1.25 3.13
CA ASP A 229 4.66 1.95 2.88
C ASP A 229 4.74 2.90 1.69
N HIS A 230 3.91 2.64 0.67
CA HIS A 230 3.69 3.51 -0.50
C HIS A 230 2.20 3.76 -0.70
N THR A 231 1.85 4.90 -1.28
CA THR A 231 0.51 5.20 -1.79
C THR A 231 0.61 5.81 -3.18
N GLY A 232 -0.37 5.53 -4.04
CA GLY A 232 -0.29 5.98 -5.42
C GLY A 232 -1.57 5.76 -6.23
N PRO A 233 -1.57 6.24 -7.50
CA PRO A 233 -2.74 6.27 -8.37
C PRO A 233 -3.06 4.91 -8.99
N MET A 234 -4.35 4.64 -9.14
CA MET A 234 -4.93 3.53 -9.90
C MET A 234 -6.01 4.06 -10.84
N THR A 235 -5.89 3.82 -12.14
CA THR A 235 -6.75 4.43 -13.17
C THR A 235 -6.98 3.53 -14.36
N ALA A 236 -8.01 3.84 -15.16
CA ALA A 236 -8.33 3.08 -16.37
C ALA A 236 -7.41 3.40 -17.57
N ASN A 237 -6.68 4.53 -17.54
CA ASN A 237 -5.79 5.00 -18.61
C ASN A 237 -4.54 5.68 -18.00
N VAL A 238 -3.51 5.81 -18.84
CA VAL A 238 -2.21 6.36 -18.43
C VAL A 238 -2.28 7.86 -18.16
N ALA A 239 -3.12 8.59 -18.90
CA ALA A 239 -3.21 10.04 -18.78
C ALA A 239 -3.77 10.46 -17.40
N ASP A 240 -4.85 9.82 -16.96
CA ASP A 240 -5.43 10.04 -15.65
C ASP A 240 -4.47 9.62 -14.51
N ASN A 241 -3.66 8.58 -14.75
CA ASN A 241 -2.66 8.13 -13.77
C ASN A 241 -1.53 9.17 -13.58
N ALA A 242 -1.02 9.71 -14.66
CA ALA A 242 0.01 10.75 -14.64
C ALA A 242 -0.52 12.04 -14.01
N LEU A 243 -1.72 12.48 -14.38
CA LEU A 243 -2.37 13.66 -13.83
C LEU A 243 -2.58 13.54 -12.33
N LEU A 244 -3.07 12.37 -11.88
CA LEU A 244 -3.29 12.14 -10.46
C LEU A 244 -1.95 12.13 -9.70
N LEU A 245 -0.88 11.52 -10.24
CA LEU A 245 0.43 11.56 -9.60
C LEU A 245 0.98 12.99 -9.47
N GLU A 246 0.79 13.86 -10.47
CA GLU A 246 1.21 15.26 -10.38
C GLU A 246 0.59 15.99 -9.18
N VAL A 247 -0.67 15.69 -8.89
CA VAL A 247 -1.38 16.27 -7.74
C VAL A 247 -0.89 15.67 -6.41
N LEU A 248 -0.59 14.37 -6.38
CA LEU A 248 -0.20 13.67 -5.15
C LEU A 248 1.25 13.92 -4.73
N ALA A 249 2.18 14.07 -5.69
CA ALA A 249 3.61 14.05 -5.47
C ALA A 249 4.15 15.31 -4.77
N GLY A 250 5.25 15.15 -4.06
CA GLY A 250 5.99 16.25 -3.44
C GLY A 250 5.93 16.25 -1.91
N PRO A 251 6.85 16.97 -1.25
CA PRO A 251 6.96 17.00 0.19
C PRO A 251 5.79 17.75 0.84
N ASP A 252 5.35 17.27 2.01
CA ASP A 252 4.32 17.96 2.81
C ASP A 252 4.87 18.56 4.11
N GLY A 253 6.12 18.31 4.44
CA GLY A 253 6.75 18.75 5.70
C GLY A 253 6.29 17.96 6.94
N LEU A 254 5.44 16.95 6.79
CA LEU A 254 4.85 16.15 7.85
C LEU A 254 5.24 14.66 7.77
N ASP A 255 5.67 14.18 6.61
CA ASP A 255 6.16 12.83 6.40
C ASP A 255 7.70 12.80 6.39
N PRO A 256 8.36 12.30 7.44
CA PRO A 256 9.82 12.33 7.55
C PRO A 256 10.54 11.38 6.58
N ARG A 257 9.82 10.54 5.85
CA ARG A 257 10.37 9.64 4.82
C ARG A 257 10.69 10.38 3.52
N GLN A 258 10.21 11.61 3.38
CA GLN A 258 10.36 12.46 2.20
C GLN A 258 11.74 13.16 2.19
N VAL A 259 12.76 12.44 1.71
CA VAL A 259 14.14 12.93 1.65
C VAL A 259 14.53 13.19 0.20
N ASN A 260 14.96 14.41 -0.10
CA ASN A 260 15.40 14.83 -1.45
C ASN A 260 14.39 14.51 -2.57
N VAL A 261 13.10 14.68 -2.29
CA VAL A 261 12.00 14.41 -3.23
C VAL A 261 12.17 15.25 -4.49
N LYS A 262 12.05 14.59 -5.64
CA LYS A 262 12.06 15.22 -6.96
C LYS A 262 10.73 14.95 -7.64
N THR A 263 10.02 16.01 -8.01
CA THR A 263 8.78 15.94 -8.77
C THR A 263 8.99 16.34 -10.22
N ALA A 264 8.08 15.93 -11.10
CA ALA A 264 8.05 16.30 -12.50
C ALA A 264 6.62 16.62 -12.95
N GLN A 265 6.46 17.18 -14.13
CA GLN A 265 5.18 17.23 -14.83
C GLN A 265 5.02 15.91 -15.62
N TYR A 266 4.43 14.91 -14.98
CA TYR A 266 4.35 13.55 -15.52
C TYR A 266 3.48 13.47 -16.77
N THR A 267 2.49 14.35 -16.92
CA THR A 267 1.65 14.46 -18.12
C THR A 267 2.45 14.86 -19.36
N ASN A 268 3.56 15.58 -19.22
CA ASN A 268 4.47 15.90 -20.33
C ASN A 268 5.20 14.67 -20.90
N ALA A 269 5.27 13.58 -20.14
CA ALA A 269 5.86 12.31 -20.58
C ALA A 269 4.96 11.51 -21.53
N LEU A 270 3.69 11.88 -21.69
CA LEU A 270 2.67 11.14 -22.46
C LEU A 270 2.83 11.35 -23.97
N THR A 271 4.04 11.24 -24.47
CA THR A 271 4.37 11.45 -25.90
C THR A 271 3.80 10.36 -26.79
N GLY A 272 3.61 9.15 -26.26
CA GLY A 272 3.26 7.95 -27.04
C GLY A 272 4.40 7.46 -27.92
N ASP A 273 5.65 7.76 -27.55
CA ASP A 273 6.84 7.44 -28.32
C ASP A 273 7.90 6.74 -27.44
N ALA A 274 8.16 5.46 -27.74
CA ALA A 274 9.17 4.65 -27.08
C ALA A 274 10.52 4.62 -27.82
N ARG A 275 10.69 5.33 -28.94
CA ARG A 275 11.93 5.32 -29.73
C ARG A 275 13.11 5.77 -28.90
N GLY A 276 14.19 4.99 -28.97
CA GLY A 276 15.44 5.24 -28.25
C GLY A 276 15.40 4.91 -26.76
N MET A 277 14.26 4.45 -26.21
CA MET A 277 14.24 3.89 -24.85
C MET A 277 14.99 2.56 -24.80
N LYS A 278 15.62 2.29 -23.65
CA LYS A 278 16.30 1.04 -23.38
C LYS A 278 15.57 0.30 -22.27
N ILE A 279 15.06 -0.89 -22.57
CA ILE A 279 14.24 -1.70 -21.65
C ILE A 279 14.92 -3.03 -21.39
N ALA A 280 15.16 -3.36 -20.14
CA ALA A 280 15.77 -4.61 -19.71
C ALA A 280 14.71 -5.61 -19.25
N ILE A 281 14.56 -6.74 -19.94
CA ILE A 281 13.76 -7.87 -19.46
C ILE A 281 14.56 -8.59 -18.38
N VAL A 282 14.06 -8.62 -17.15
CA VAL A 282 14.68 -9.32 -16.02
C VAL A 282 14.29 -10.79 -16.07
N LYS A 283 15.26 -11.67 -16.37
CA LYS A 283 15.02 -13.12 -16.53
C LYS A 283 14.38 -13.77 -15.31
N GLU A 284 14.85 -13.39 -14.14
CA GLU A 284 14.41 -13.94 -12.85
C GLU A 284 12.98 -13.57 -12.47
N GLY A 285 12.38 -12.61 -13.17
CA GLY A 285 10.95 -12.28 -13.02
C GLY A 285 10.00 -13.26 -13.71
N PHE A 286 10.52 -14.22 -14.48
CA PHE A 286 9.77 -15.23 -15.23
C PHE A 286 10.02 -16.63 -14.67
N GLY A 287 9.08 -17.56 -14.91
CA GLY A 287 9.30 -18.99 -14.62
C GLY A 287 9.39 -19.30 -13.12
N HIS A 288 8.74 -18.56 -12.25
CA HIS A 288 8.59 -18.94 -10.85
C HIS A 288 7.87 -20.29 -10.72
N ALA A 289 8.01 -20.97 -9.60
CA ALA A 289 7.41 -22.29 -9.38
C ALA A 289 5.88 -22.33 -9.60
N ASN A 290 5.22 -21.19 -9.44
CA ASN A 290 3.78 -21.01 -9.67
C ASN A 290 3.47 -20.11 -10.88
N SER A 291 4.45 -19.86 -11.76
CA SER A 291 4.20 -19.10 -12.99
C SER A 291 3.28 -19.86 -13.93
N GLU A 292 2.29 -19.15 -14.46
CA GLU A 292 1.49 -19.62 -15.58
C GLU A 292 2.20 -19.25 -16.89
N THR A 293 2.43 -20.24 -17.75
CA THR A 293 3.22 -20.07 -18.98
C THR A 293 2.59 -19.10 -19.99
N ASP A 294 1.28 -18.98 -19.97
CA ASP A 294 0.54 -18.03 -20.79
C ASP A 294 0.71 -16.59 -20.29
N VAL A 295 0.85 -16.37 -18.99
CA VAL A 295 1.21 -15.05 -18.43
C VAL A 295 2.57 -14.62 -18.93
N ASP A 296 3.58 -15.49 -18.79
CA ASP A 296 4.94 -15.24 -19.28
C ASP A 296 4.95 -14.94 -20.79
N ALA A 297 4.17 -15.71 -21.57
CA ALA A 297 4.08 -15.52 -23.02
C ALA A 297 3.45 -14.17 -23.39
N VAL A 298 2.37 -13.74 -22.73
CA VAL A 298 1.73 -12.44 -22.96
C VAL A 298 2.68 -11.30 -22.65
N VAL A 299 3.40 -11.34 -21.52
CA VAL A 299 4.36 -10.29 -21.15
C VAL A 299 5.53 -10.23 -22.13
N ARG A 300 6.04 -11.37 -22.62
CA ARG A 300 7.06 -11.40 -23.68
C ARG A 300 6.56 -10.79 -24.99
N LYS A 301 5.28 -10.97 -25.34
CA LYS A 301 4.66 -10.27 -26.49
C LYS A 301 4.58 -8.77 -26.28
N GLY A 302 4.24 -8.33 -25.06
CA GLY A 302 4.30 -6.91 -24.68
C GLY A 302 5.71 -6.32 -24.84
N ALA A 303 6.74 -7.05 -24.41
CA ALA A 303 8.13 -6.66 -24.61
C ALA A 303 8.51 -6.60 -26.09
N ALA A 304 8.03 -7.54 -26.92
CA ALA A 304 8.24 -7.52 -28.38
C ALA A 304 7.56 -6.31 -29.03
N LEU A 305 6.40 -5.88 -28.54
CA LEU A 305 5.72 -4.67 -29.02
C LEU A 305 6.59 -3.42 -28.78
N PHE A 306 7.28 -3.30 -27.67
CA PHE A 306 8.22 -2.19 -27.45
C PHE A 306 9.34 -2.15 -28.49
N ARG A 307 9.86 -3.32 -28.95
CA ARG A 307 10.83 -3.35 -30.07
C ARG A 307 10.23 -2.79 -31.37
N GLN A 308 8.98 -3.13 -31.66
CA GLN A 308 8.27 -2.61 -32.84
C GLN A 308 8.03 -1.09 -32.73
N LEU A 309 7.88 -0.57 -31.51
CA LEU A 309 7.75 0.85 -31.21
C LEU A 309 9.09 1.59 -31.19
N GLY A 310 10.21 0.91 -31.53
CA GLY A 310 11.53 1.52 -31.67
C GLY A 310 12.37 1.59 -30.38
N ALA A 311 11.96 0.88 -29.33
CA ALA A 311 12.80 0.71 -28.14
C ALA A 311 13.83 -0.40 -28.35
N GLN A 312 15.01 -0.25 -27.74
CA GLN A 312 15.96 -1.34 -27.54
C GLN A 312 15.46 -2.19 -26.36
N VAL A 313 15.32 -3.51 -26.57
CA VAL A 313 14.81 -4.41 -25.52
C VAL A 313 15.73 -5.63 -25.44
N ASP A 314 16.45 -5.76 -24.34
CA ASP A 314 17.43 -6.82 -24.10
C ASP A 314 17.05 -7.64 -22.86
N GLU A 315 17.53 -8.88 -22.79
CA GLU A 315 17.42 -9.69 -21.57
C GLU A 315 18.63 -9.46 -20.65
N VAL A 316 18.35 -9.28 -19.36
CA VAL A 316 19.38 -9.14 -18.30
C VAL A 316 19.13 -10.14 -17.18
N SER A 317 20.17 -10.38 -16.38
CA SER A 317 20.08 -11.24 -15.20
C SER A 317 20.32 -10.42 -13.93
N ILE A 318 19.44 -10.54 -12.97
CA ILE A 318 19.55 -9.97 -11.62
C ILE A 318 19.25 -11.09 -10.60
N PRO A 319 20.20 -12.03 -10.36
CA PRO A 319 19.92 -13.24 -9.55
C PRO A 319 19.41 -12.93 -8.14
N LEU A 320 19.80 -11.77 -7.57
CA LEU A 320 19.37 -11.36 -6.24
C LEU A 320 17.85 -11.06 -6.17
N HIS A 321 17.18 -10.85 -7.32
CA HIS A 321 15.73 -10.70 -7.40
C HIS A 321 15.00 -11.89 -6.78
N LEU A 322 15.48 -13.12 -7.00
CA LEU A 322 14.89 -14.33 -6.44
C LEU A 322 14.95 -14.40 -4.90
N ALA A 323 15.90 -13.70 -4.30
CA ALA A 323 15.98 -13.59 -2.83
C ALA A 323 15.08 -12.48 -2.28
N GLY A 324 14.51 -11.64 -3.14
CA GLY A 324 13.69 -10.48 -2.76
C GLY A 324 12.54 -10.81 -1.81
N PRO A 325 11.71 -11.85 -2.06
CA PRO A 325 10.64 -12.24 -1.13
C PRO A 325 11.17 -12.67 0.24
N ALA A 326 12.31 -13.36 0.31
CA ALA A 326 12.94 -13.73 1.57
C ALA A 326 13.49 -12.52 2.34
N ILE A 327 13.97 -11.49 1.63
CA ILE A 327 14.41 -10.22 2.22
C ILE A 327 13.20 -9.43 2.72
N TRP A 328 12.13 -9.37 1.94
CA TRP A 328 10.89 -8.66 2.29
C TRP A 328 10.21 -9.25 3.54
N THR A 329 10.20 -10.58 3.70
CA THR A 329 9.43 -11.26 4.75
C THR A 329 9.76 -10.78 6.17
N PRO A 330 11.01 -10.72 6.64
CA PRO A 330 11.29 -10.21 8.01
C PRO A 330 10.91 -8.73 8.16
N ILE A 331 11.08 -7.92 7.13
CA ILE A 331 10.71 -6.50 7.16
C ILE A 331 9.20 -6.38 7.35
N ALA A 332 8.41 -7.08 6.52
CA ALA A 332 6.96 -7.04 6.59
C ALA A 332 6.42 -7.66 7.89
N VAL A 333 6.92 -8.81 8.30
CA VAL A 333 6.37 -9.57 9.43
C VAL A 333 6.76 -8.97 10.78
N GLU A 334 8.06 -8.77 11.03
CA GLU A 334 8.53 -8.16 12.29
C GLU A 334 8.15 -6.68 12.34
N GLY A 335 8.29 -5.96 11.20
CA GLY A 335 7.98 -4.53 11.09
C GLY A 335 6.49 -4.24 11.32
N ALA A 336 5.57 -4.95 10.65
CA ALA A 336 4.15 -4.77 10.88
C ALA A 336 3.74 -5.13 12.33
N THR A 337 4.32 -6.19 12.90
CA THR A 337 4.05 -6.55 14.31
C THR A 337 4.50 -5.45 15.26
N TRP A 338 5.69 -4.89 15.02
CA TRP A 338 6.24 -3.82 15.86
C TRP A 338 5.49 -2.50 15.66
N GLN A 339 5.38 -2.02 14.41
CA GLN A 339 4.84 -0.70 14.11
C GLN A 339 3.31 -0.71 14.11
N MET A 340 2.68 -1.49 13.22
CA MET A 340 1.24 -1.48 13.04
C MET A 340 0.49 -1.93 14.29
N MET A 341 0.96 -3.03 14.93
CA MET A 341 0.23 -3.61 16.06
C MET A 341 0.74 -3.08 17.40
N ASN A 342 2.00 -3.32 17.78
CA ASN A 342 2.52 -2.91 19.10
C ASN A 342 2.67 -1.39 19.22
N GLY A 343 2.95 -0.70 18.12
CA GLY A 343 3.08 0.76 18.02
C GLY A 343 1.79 1.47 17.59
N ASN A 344 0.65 0.78 17.58
CA ASN A 344 -0.68 1.30 17.25
C ASN A 344 -0.73 2.09 15.92
N GLY A 345 -0.09 1.55 14.88
CA GLY A 345 -0.02 2.12 13.54
C GLY A 345 1.23 2.95 13.30
N PHE A 346 1.52 3.93 14.15
CA PHE A 346 2.60 4.88 13.91
C PHE A 346 3.94 4.47 14.51
N GLY A 347 3.96 3.63 15.55
CA GLY A 347 5.20 3.31 16.28
C GLY A 347 5.78 4.55 16.96
N PHE A 348 7.13 4.56 17.04
CA PHE A 348 7.89 5.65 17.66
C PHE A 348 9.09 6.03 16.77
N ASN A 349 9.82 7.07 17.18
CA ASN A 349 11.10 7.48 16.61
C ASN A 349 11.02 8.16 15.24
N TRP A 350 9.88 8.72 14.87
CA TRP A 350 9.80 9.53 13.68
C TRP A 350 9.31 10.96 13.99
N LYS A 351 9.72 11.95 13.20
CA LYS A 351 9.35 13.36 13.38
C LYS A 351 8.29 13.75 12.34
N GLY A 352 7.19 13.00 12.29
CA GLY A 352 6.07 13.25 11.39
C GLY A 352 4.79 13.57 12.16
N LEU A 353 3.70 13.74 11.43
CA LEU A 353 2.39 13.86 12.02
C LEU A 353 1.90 12.50 12.53
N TYR A 354 1.52 12.44 13.79
CA TYR A 354 0.82 11.30 14.38
C TYR A 354 -0.68 11.61 14.42
N VAL A 355 -1.51 10.74 13.89
CA VAL A 355 -2.97 10.85 14.03
C VAL A 355 -3.38 10.22 15.38
N THR A 356 -3.42 11.04 16.42
CA THR A 356 -3.61 10.59 17.81
C THR A 356 -4.96 9.93 18.01
N SER A 357 -6.02 10.41 17.35
CA SER A 357 -7.35 9.78 17.37
C SER A 357 -7.33 8.35 16.80
N LEU A 358 -6.52 8.10 15.76
CA LEU A 358 -6.36 6.77 15.17
C LEU A 358 -5.56 5.84 16.10
N ILE A 359 -4.51 6.36 16.77
CA ILE A 359 -3.74 5.62 17.78
C ILE A 359 -4.68 5.15 18.88
N ASP A 360 -5.54 6.03 19.39
CA ASP A 360 -6.49 5.72 20.45
C ASP A 360 -7.50 4.67 20.01
N ALA A 361 -8.11 4.84 18.85
CA ALA A 361 -9.07 3.89 18.30
C ALA A 361 -8.45 2.50 18.08
N HIS A 362 -7.22 2.45 17.55
CA HIS A 362 -6.54 1.19 17.29
C HIS A 362 -5.96 0.53 18.55
N SER A 363 -5.66 1.27 19.61
CA SER A 363 -4.99 0.75 20.83
C SER A 363 -5.73 -0.43 21.49
N ALA A 364 -7.06 -0.52 21.30
CA ALA A 364 -7.91 -1.58 21.84
C ALA A 364 -7.90 -2.89 21.04
N TRP A 365 -7.10 -3.01 19.97
CA TRP A 365 -7.10 -4.16 19.06
C TRP A 365 -6.97 -5.52 19.73
N ARG A 366 -6.23 -5.59 20.86
CA ARG A 366 -6.03 -6.84 21.60
C ARG A 366 -7.33 -7.41 22.17
N GLN A 367 -8.33 -6.58 22.46
CA GLN A 367 -9.63 -7.02 22.95
C GLN A 367 -10.46 -7.72 21.87
N ARG A 368 -10.09 -7.52 20.59
CA ARG A 368 -10.77 -8.07 19.41
C ARG A 368 -9.82 -8.89 18.49
N ALA A 369 -8.68 -9.31 19.01
CA ALA A 369 -7.65 -10.02 18.20
C ALA A 369 -8.15 -11.37 17.64
N ASP A 370 -9.12 -12.01 18.28
CA ASP A 370 -9.73 -13.24 17.78
C ASP A 370 -10.52 -13.06 16.48
N GLU A 371 -10.92 -11.82 16.16
CA GLU A 371 -11.62 -11.47 14.92
C GLU A 371 -10.70 -11.31 13.71
N PHE A 372 -9.37 -11.25 13.92
CA PHE A 372 -8.41 -11.03 12.86
C PHE A 372 -8.46 -12.13 11.80
N SER A 373 -8.22 -11.74 10.54
CA SER A 373 -8.04 -12.70 9.47
C SER A 373 -6.87 -13.65 9.75
N ASP A 374 -6.93 -14.86 9.20
CA ASP A 374 -5.86 -15.84 9.36
C ASP A 374 -4.51 -15.35 8.81
N THR A 375 -4.52 -14.53 7.77
CA THR A 375 -3.32 -13.91 7.21
C THR A 375 -2.66 -12.98 8.23
N LEU A 376 -3.44 -12.13 8.88
CA LEU A 376 -2.92 -11.23 9.91
C LEU A 376 -2.49 -12.02 11.16
N LYS A 377 -3.29 -12.98 11.63
CA LYS A 377 -2.94 -13.83 12.78
C LYS A 377 -1.60 -14.54 12.56
N THR A 378 -1.42 -15.17 11.40
CA THR A 378 -0.16 -15.85 11.06
C THR A 378 1.02 -14.90 11.11
N THR A 379 0.85 -13.68 10.55
CA THR A 379 1.89 -12.66 10.50
C THR A 379 2.29 -12.19 11.88
N ILE A 380 1.33 -11.75 12.69
CA ILE A 380 1.65 -11.15 14.00
C ILE A 380 2.07 -12.19 15.04
N LEU A 381 1.56 -13.43 14.98
CA LEU A 381 2.00 -14.51 15.87
C LEU A 381 3.46 -14.85 15.61
N PHE A 382 3.84 -15.04 14.33
CA PHE A 382 5.24 -15.31 14.00
C PHE A 382 6.12 -14.07 14.24
N GLY A 383 5.65 -12.87 13.88
CA GLY A 383 6.37 -11.62 14.11
C GLY A 383 6.66 -11.40 15.60
N GLN A 384 5.68 -11.59 16.47
CA GLN A 384 5.87 -11.45 17.92
C GLN A 384 6.82 -12.53 18.47
N TYR A 385 6.70 -13.78 18.00
CA TYR A 385 7.65 -14.82 18.35
C TYR A 385 9.08 -14.47 17.94
N ALA A 386 9.26 -13.98 16.69
CA ALA A 386 10.56 -13.59 16.16
C ALA A 386 11.17 -12.41 16.95
N LEU A 387 10.38 -11.38 17.25
CA LEU A 387 10.81 -10.25 18.07
C LEU A 387 11.25 -10.70 19.47
N ASN A 388 10.49 -11.57 20.11
CA ASN A 388 10.82 -12.09 21.44
C ASN A 388 12.09 -12.96 21.43
N LYS A 389 12.23 -13.81 20.40
CA LYS A 389 13.30 -14.82 20.31
C LYS A 389 14.59 -14.25 19.72
N TYR A 390 14.46 -13.45 18.64
CA TYR A 390 15.59 -12.98 17.82
C TYR A 390 15.82 -11.47 17.92
N ARG A 391 14.96 -10.73 18.61
CA ARG A 391 15.18 -9.33 19.01
C ARG A 391 15.43 -8.39 17.83
N GLY A 392 14.72 -8.58 16.72
CA GLY A 392 14.84 -7.76 15.51
C GLY A 392 16.12 -8.01 14.69
N HIS A 393 16.90 -9.06 15.00
CA HIS A 393 18.11 -9.39 14.24
C HIS A 393 17.81 -9.64 12.76
N TYR A 394 16.74 -10.38 12.44
CA TYR A 394 16.40 -10.71 11.06
C TYR A 394 15.82 -9.51 10.33
N TYR A 395 15.01 -8.66 10.99
CA TYR A 395 14.58 -7.38 10.46
C TYR A 395 15.79 -6.53 10.03
N ALA A 396 16.74 -6.30 10.95
CA ALA A 396 17.92 -5.49 10.69
C ALA A 396 18.78 -6.08 9.56
N LYS A 397 18.98 -7.41 9.53
CA LYS A 397 19.72 -8.08 8.46
C LYS A 397 19.00 -7.95 7.11
N ALA A 398 17.68 -8.08 7.08
CA ALA A 398 16.89 -7.92 5.87
C ALA A 398 16.96 -6.49 5.32
N GLN A 399 16.89 -5.46 6.17
CA GLN A 399 17.12 -4.06 5.78
C GLN A 399 18.52 -3.86 5.17
N ASN A 400 19.55 -4.51 5.73
CA ASN A 400 20.90 -4.48 5.16
C ASN A 400 20.95 -5.14 3.78
N LEU A 401 20.32 -6.30 3.61
CA LEU A 401 20.25 -7.01 2.33
C LEU A 401 19.41 -6.25 1.30
N GLY A 402 18.40 -5.50 1.73
CA GLY A 402 17.61 -4.61 0.87
C GLY A 402 18.47 -3.58 0.15
N ARG A 403 19.53 -3.05 0.79
CA ARG A 403 20.50 -2.16 0.12
C ARG A 403 21.28 -2.87 -0.99
N SER A 404 21.62 -4.14 -0.80
CA SER A 404 22.30 -4.92 -1.84
C SER A 404 21.37 -5.22 -3.02
N LEU A 405 20.09 -5.53 -2.73
CA LEU A 405 19.08 -5.73 -3.76
C LEU A 405 18.84 -4.44 -4.56
N ARG A 406 18.72 -3.30 -3.86
CA ARG A 406 18.62 -1.98 -4.51
C ARG A 406 19.82 -1.72 -5.42
N ALA A 407 21.05 -1.93 -4.94
CA ALA A 407 22.26 -1.74 -5.73
C ALA A 407 22.30 -2.64 -6.98
N ALA A 408 21.74 -3.86 -6.94
CA ALA A 408 21.66 -4.75 -8.08
C ALA A 408 20.71 -4.20 -9.17
N TYR A 409 19.56 -3.63 -8.80
CA TYR A 409 18.67 -2.97 -9.75
C TYR A 409 19.30 -1.68 -10.28
N ASP A 410 19.85 -0.83 -9.40
CA ASP A 410 20.52 0.41 -9.78
C ASP A 410 21.68 0.15 -10.79
N ALA A 411 22.37 -0.97 -10.66
CA ALA A 411 23.47 -1.33 -11.58
C ALA A 411 22.97 -1.53 -13.01
N VAL A 412 21.85 -2.23 -13.20
CA VAL A 412 21.25 -2.43 -14.54
C VAL A 412 20.62 -1.13 -15.04
N LEU A 413 19.94 -0.40 -14.15
CA LEU A 413 19.31 0.87 -14.51
C LEU A 413 20.30 1.98 -14.87
N LYS A 414 21.62 1.82 -14.69
CA LYS A 414 22.61 2.76 -15.26
C LYS A 414 22.58 2.78 -16.79
N ASP A 415 22.39 1.62 -17.40
CA ASP A 415 22.45 1.43 -18.84
C ASP A 415 21.06 1.34 -19.50
N TYR A 416 20.01 1.09 -18.71
CA TYR A 416 18.63 0.96 -19.15
C TYR A 416 17.74 2.01 -18.47
N ASP A 417 16.67 2.40 -19.17
CA ASP A 417 15.65 3.30 -18.63
C ASP A 417 14.65 2.55 -17.73
N LEU A 418 14.33 1.30 -18.11
CA LEU A 418 13.33 0.48 -17.44
C LEU A 418 13.78 -0.97 -17.28
N LEU A 419 13.34 -1.59 -16.17
CA LEU A 419 13.23 -3.04 -16.03
C LEU A 419 11.81 -3.46 -16.41
N LEU A 420 11.68 -4.62 -17.06
CA LEU A 420 10.40 -5.21 -17.46
C LEU A 420 10.34 -6.68 -17.03
N MET A 421 9.23 -7.06 -16.40
CA MET A 421 8.90 -8.45 -16.04
C MET A 421 7.37 -8.60 -15.88
N PRO A 422 6.81 -9.80 -15.72
CA PRO A 422 5.42 -9.96 -15.30
C PRO A 422 5.18 -9.23 -13.98
N THR A 423 4.05 -8.52 -13.85
CA THR A 423 3.67 -7.97 -12.55
C THR A 423 3.48 -9.11 -11.54
N LEU A 424 2.79 -10.14 -11.96
CA LEU A 424 2.49 -11.33 -11.16
C LEU A 424 2.82 -12.58 -11.96
N PRO A 425 3.16 -13.71 -11.30
CA PRO A 425 3.43 -14.97 -11.99
C PRO A 425 2.17 -15.65 -12.52
N LEU A 426 0.98 -15.20 -12.11
CA LEU A 426 -0.29 -15.87 -12.40
C LEU A 426 -1.41 -14.84 -12.59
N LYS A 427 -2.47 -15.25 -13.26
CA LYS A 427 -3.73 -14.50 -13.42
C LYS A 427 -4.54 -14.49 -12.12
N ALA A 428 -5.59 -13.67 -12.07
CA ALA A 428 -6.54 -13.70 -10.96
C ALA A 428 -7.07 -15.11 -10.70
N THR A 429 -7.08 -15.50 -9.43
CA THR A 429 -7.52 -16.84 -8.98
C THR A 429 -8.94 -16.81 -8.44
N PRO A 430 -9.66 -17.93 -8.43
CA PRO A 430 -10.94 -17.99 -7.74
C PRO A 430 -10.84 -17.57 -6.28
N ILE A 431 -11.85 -16.84 -5.80
CA ILE A 431 -11.99 -16.53 -4.37
C ILE A 431 -12.25 -17.83 -3.62
N PRO A 432 -11.54 -18.10 -2.49
CA PRO A 432 -11.82 -19.26 -1.65
C PRO A 432 -13.29 -19.30 -1.24
N LYS A 433 -13.91 -20.47 -1.36
CA LYS A 433 -15.32 -20.65 -0.96
C LYS A 433 -15.47 -20.55 0.57
N PRO A 434 -16.64 -20.15 1.07
CA PRO A 434 -16.95 -20.26 2.48
C PRO A 434 -16.68 -21.69 2.99
N GLY A 435 -15.89 -21.82 4.08
CA GLY A 435 -15.49 -23.11 4.61
C GLY A 435 -14.31 -23.80 3.90
N ALA A 436 -13.65 -23.12 2.96
CA ALA A 436 -12.39 -23.61 2.37
C ALA A 436 -11.33 -23.87 3.47
N PRO A 437 -10.40 -24.81 3.23
CA PRO A 437 -9.28 -25.03 4.14
C PRO A 437 -8.52 -23.71 4.42
N ARG A 438 -8.20 -23.46 5.69
CA ARG A 438 -7.48 -22.22 6.10
C ARG A 438 -6.16 -22.03 5.34
N MET A 439 -5.46 -23.13 5.03
CA MET A 439 -4.22 -23.09 4.24
C MET A 439 -4.46 -22.59 2.82
N GLU A 440 -5.58 -22.94 2.18
CA GLU A 440 -5.96 -22.42 0.85
C GLU A 440 -6.19 -20.91 0.93
N THR A 441 -6.92 -20.43 1.94
CA THR A 441 -7.17 -19.02 2.16
C THR A 441 -5.86 -18.22 2.31
N ILE A 442 -4.90 -18.75 3.09
CA ILE A 442 -3.58 -18.11 3.28
C ILE A 442 -2.76 -18.15 1.98
N GLN A 443 -2.74 -19.29 1.28
CA GLN A 443 -2.01 -19.42 0.01
C GLN A 443 -2.51 -18.42 -1.02
N ARG A 444 -3.83 -18.33 -1.23
CA ARG A 444 -4.46 -17.38 -2.16
C ARG A 444 -4.22 -15.90 -1.79
N ALA A 445 -3.82 -15.63 -0.55
CA ALA A 445 -3.50 -14.29 -0.10
C ALA A 445 -2.05 -13.86 -0.41
N PHE A 446 -1.12 -14.80 -0.63
CA PHE A 446 0.31 -14.47 -0.74
C PHE A 446 1.03 -15.05 -1.97
N GLU A 447 0.39 -15.91 -2.77
CA GLU A 447 1.02 -16.61 -3.89
C GLU A 447 1.51 -15.70 -5.03
N MET A 448 1.04 -14.45 -5.11
CA MET A 448 1.31 -13.52 -6.20
C MET A 448 2.53 -12.58 -5.97
N LEU A 449 3.16 -12.60 -4.80
CA LEU A 449 4.15 -11.61 -4.36
C LEU A 449 5.55 -11.65 -5.02
N PRO A 450 6.01 -12.72 -5.70
CA PRO A 450 7.42 -12.89 -6.04
C PRO A 450 8.08 -11.70 -6.75
N ASN A 451 7.38 -11.05 -7.68
CA ASN A 451 7.93 -9.92 -8.45
C ASN A 451 7.67 -8.56 -7.81
N THR A 452 6.59 -8.42 -7.04
CA THR A 452 6.18 -7.11 -6.50
C THR A 452 6.89 -6.76 -5.21
N ALA A 453 7.01 -7.71 -4.27
CA ALA A 453 7.59 -7.49 -2.94
C ALA A 453 9.06 -7.02 -2.98
N PRO A 454 9.95 -7.53 -3.87
CA PRO A 454 11.32 -7.02 -3.97
C PRO A 454 11.40 -5.52 -4.28
N ILE A 455 10.46 -5.01 -5.07
CA ILE A 455 10.43 -3.60 -5.49
C ILE A 455 9.96 -2.67 -4.34
N ASP A 456 9.20 -3.17 -3.38
CA ASP A 456 8.89 -2.41 -2.15
C ASP A 456 10.13 -2.26 -1.28
N VAL A 457 10.90 -3.33 -1.09
CA VAL A 457 12.16 -3.32 -0.34
C VAL A 457 13.14 -2.29 -0.90
N THR A 458 13.20 -2.16 -2.22
CA THR A 458 14.17 -1.28 -2.88
C THR A 458 13.67 0.15 -3.06
N GLY A 459 12.35 0.36 -2.96
CA GLY A 459 11.71 1.68 -3.08
C GLY A 459 11.66 2.26 -4.48
N HIS A 460 12.03 1.52 -5.53
CA HIS A 460 11.95 1.98 -6.92
C HIS A 460 10.51 2.23 -7.36
N PRO A 461 10.25 3.24 -8.22
CA PRO A 461 8.93 3.41 -8.80
C PRO A 461 8.60 2.26 -9.75
N SER A 462 7.36 1.80 -9.73
CA SER A 462 6.96 0.64 -10.53
C SER A 462 5.48 0.67 -10.87
N MET A 463 5.14 0.46 -12.13
CA MET A 463 3.77 0.44 -12.62
C MET A 463 3.39 -0.94 -13.14
N SER A 464 2.23 -1.44 -12.75
CA SER A 464 1.55 -2.51 -13.48
C SER A 464 0.80 -1.90 -14.66
N VAL A 465 1.16 -2.35 -15.87
CA VAL A 465 0.54 -1.96 -17.13
C VAL A 465 -0.23 -3.16 -17.67
N PRO A 466 -1.53 -3.06 -17.94
CA PRO A 466 -2.27 -4.16 -18.57
C PRO A 466 -1.72 -4.42 -19.97
N CYS A 467 -1.27 -5.63 -20.23
CA CYS A 467 -0.56 -5.95 -21.47
C CYS A 467 -1.16 -7.07 -22.30
N GLY A 468 -2.26 -7.63 -21.88
CA GLY A 468 -2.97 -8.66 -22.64
C GLY A 468 -4.01 -9.41 -21.81
N MET A 469 -4.60 -10.41 -22.41
CA MET A 469 -5.65 -11.25 -21.82
C MET A 469 -5.32 -12.73 -22.03
N SER A 470 -5.58 -13.56 -21.02
CA SER A 470 -5.63 -15.00 -21.15
C SER A 470 -6.78 -15.57 -20.30
N ASP A 471 -7.51 -16.58 -20.81
CA ASP A 471 -8.68 -17.21 -20.17
C ASP A 471 -9.76 -16.21 -19.70
N GLY A 472 -9.89 -15.09 -20.40
CA GLY A 472 -10.82 -14.02 -20.05
C GLY A 472 -10.36 -13.12 -18.89
N LEU A 473 -9.12 -13.28 -18.45
CA LEU A 473 -8.51 -12.50 -17.34
C LEU A 473 -7.36 -11.63 -17.86
N PRO A 474 -7.17 -10.43 -17.29
CA PRO A 474 -6.05 -9.56 -17.65
C PRO A 474 -4.70 -10.14 -17.22
N VAL A 475 -3.66 -9.74 -17.94
CA VAL A 475 -2.25 -9.95 -17.62
C VAL A 475 -1.57 -8.58 -17.51
N GLY A 476 -0.82 -8.36 -16.43
CA GLY A 476 -0.06 -7.15 -16.20
C GLY A 476 1.44 -7.37 -16.44
N MET A 477 2.09 -6.45 -17.16
CA MET A 477 3.54 -6.32 -17.14
C MET A 477 3.96 -5.22 -16.18
N MET A 478 5.06 -5.39 -15.49
CA MET A 478 5.61 -4.43 -14.56
C MET A 478 6.77 -3.66 -15.20
N LEU A 479 6.67 -2.33 -15.18
CA LEU A 479 7.72 -1.41 -15.62
C LEU A 479 8.29 -0.73 -14.38
N THR A 480 9.60 -0.87 -14.14
CA THR A 480 10.31 -0.30 -12.98
C THR A 480 11.43 0.62 -13.47
N ALA A 481 11.50 1.83 -12.92
CA ALA A 481 12.51 2.84 -13.30
C ALA A 481 13.48 3.17 -12.15
N LYS A 482 14.44 4.06 -12.41
CA LYS A 482 15.27 4.69 -11.40
C LYS A 482 14.42 5.45 -10.37
N HIS A 483 14.95 5.64 -9.18
CA HIS A 483 14.27 6.48 -8.18
C HIS A 483 14.00 7.89 -8.74
N PHE A 484 12.77 8.35 -8.58
CA PHE A 484 12.24 9.64 -9.06
C PHE A 484 12.23 9.79 -10.60
N ASP A 485 12.25 8.68 -11.35
CA ASP A 485 12.13 8.67 -12.81
C ASP A 485 10.80 8.00 -13.26
N GLU A 486 9.69 8.37 -12.63
CA GLU A 486 8.36 7.97 -13.06
C GLU A 486 8.05 8.46 -14.49
N VAL A 487 8.75 9.50 -14.94
CA VAL A 487 8.69 10.03 -16.33
C VAL A 487 8.97 8.94 -17.35
N ALA A 488 10.02 8.12 -17.13
CA ALA A 488 10.35 7.01 -18.01
C ALA A 488 9.24 5.95 -18.06
N ILE A 489 8.61 5.66 -16.91
CA ILE A 489 7.48 4.73 -16.84
C ILE A 489 6.28 5.27 -17.64
N TYR A 490 5.90 6.53 -17.45
CA TYR A 490 4.77 7.14 -18.16
C TYR A 490 5.02 7.25 -19.65
N ARG A 491 6.24 7.55 -20.07
CA ARG A 491 6.61 7.56 -21.48
C ARG A 491 6.41 6.20 -22.14
N ALA A 492 6.90 5.14 -21.51
CA ALA A 492 6.72 3.78 -22.02
C ALA A 492 5.26 3.34 -21.98
N ALA A 493 4.57 3.56 -20.84
CA ALA A 493 3.16 3.16 -20.69
C ALA A 493 2.27 3.86 -21.70
N SER A 494 2.49 5.16 -21.97
CA SER A 494 1.72 5.91 -22.97
C SER A 494 1.98 5.44 -24.42
N ALA A 495 3.22 5.06 -24.72
CA ALA A 495 3.56 4.47 -26.02
C ALA A 495 2.88 3.12 -26.21
N PHE A 496 2.86 2.28 -25.18
CA PHE A 496 2.18 0.99 -25.18
C PHE A 496 0.66 1.13 -25.32
N GLU A 497 0.04 2.04 -24.57
CA GLU A 497 -1.39 2.31 -24.63
C GLU A 497 -1.83 2.79 -26.00
N LYS A 498 -1.06 3.70 -26.65
CA LYS A 498 -1.33 4.22 -27.98
C LYS A 498 -1.12 3.19 -29.10
N ALA A 499 -0.35 2.14 -28.86
CA ALA A 499 -0.06 1.11 -29.87
C ALA A 499 -1.27 0.25 -30.21
N GLY A 500 -2.31 0.24 -29.38
CA GLY A 500 -3.56 -0.48 -29.63
C GLY A 500 -4.27 -0.95 -28.36
N ASP A 501 -5.40 -1.63 -28.55
CA ASP A 501 -6.14 -2.22 -27.43
C ASP A 501 -5.35 -3.42 -26.86
N TRP A 502 -4.79 -3.24 -25.67
CA TRP A 502 -4.05 -4.29 -24.97
C TRP A 502 -4.88 -5.58 -24.77
N LYS A 503 -6.22 -5.49 -24.74
CA LYS A 503 -7.10 -6.66 -24.64
C LYS A 503 -7.02 -7.57 -25.86
N SER A 504 -6.48 -7.11 -26.98
CA SER A 504 -6.29 -7.90 -28.19
C SER A 504 -5.07 -8.84 -28.10
N LEU A 505 -4.08 -8.54 -27.26
CA LEU A 505 -2.92 -9.40 -27.08
C LEU A 505 -3.29 -10.68 -26.33
N ARG A 506 -2.89 -11.82 -26.88
CA ARG A 506 -3.13 -13.18 -26.36
C ARG A 506 -1.81 -13.95 -26.23
N PRO A 507 -1.76 -15.07 -25.47
CA PRO A 507 -0.59 -15.93 -25.33
C PRO A 507 -0.01 -16.41 -26.64
#